data_6d557cdc10cf2f5232f609fae4483dc3
#
_entry.id   6d557cdc10cf2f5232f609fae4483dc3
#
_cell.length_a   1.000
_cell.length_b   1.000
_cell.length_c   1.000
_cell.angle_alpha   90.00
_cell.angle_beta   90.00
_cell.angle_gamma   90.00
#
_symmetry.space_group_name_H-M   'P 1'
#
loop_
_entity.id
_entity.type
_entity.pdbx_description
1 polymer ?
#
loop_
_entity_poly.entity_id
_entity_poly.type
_entity_poly.pdbx_seq_one_letter_code
_entity_poly.pdbx_strand_id
1 'polypeptide(L)'
;SGILPAIFPGAGQLRDVVAEAWAALEAHNNRGANPELFIRGRQILRVVPSKNQGLQVVDAGVEHLCNVLKDAADWLRISPDGSEQAARPDLGVLTDMVTAPSLRLPELTTMLGAPVVGRSGQIIDRPGYHPAEKVWLDMPRGAMEPVPEKPTQADVDAAKHLVLDQLLADFPFWVEADKANAVAFLLTGFLQPFINDHTPLHAISANRPRIGKTELAKVQSELLLGSPLSTATYDTDDKEMHKAILTRFFHGGAPLYVLDNVAEEAGDHRGRHIERLKVRSPVLNQVLTTGCMEG
;
A
#
# COMPACT_ATOMS: atom_id res chain seq x y z
N SER A 1 1.35 -20.51 -27.09
CA SER A 1 2.82 -20.69 -26.91
C SER A 1 3.54 -19.78 -27.88
N GLY A 2 3.98 -18.61 -27.46
CA GLY A 2 4.90 -17.77 -28.21
C GLY A 2 6.32 -18.29 -28.01
N ILE A 3 7.19 -18.16 -29.03
CA ILE A 3 8.61 -18.43 -28.92
C ILE A 3 9.19 -17.43 -27.92
N LEU A 4 9.90 -17.92 -26.90
CA LEU A 4 10.58 -17.05 -25.93
C LEU A 4 11.83 -16.43 -26.58
N PRO A 5 12.21 -15.19 -26.23
CA PRO A 5 13.45 -14.62 -26.69
C PRO A 5 14.64 -15.40 -26.15
N ALA A 6 15.64 -15.66 -26.98
CA ALA A 6 16.90 -16.28 -26.54
C ALA A 6 17.86 -15.21 -26.02
N ILE A 7 18.42 -15.39 -24.84
CA ILE A 7 19.39 -14.50 -24.20
C ILE A 7 20.68 -15.25 -23.94
N PHE A 8 21.82 -14.67 -24.37
CA PHE A 8 23.14 -15.25 -24.26
C PHE A 8 24.02 -14.46 -23.26
N PRO A 9 24.09 -14.85 -21.98
CA PRO A 9 24.82 -14.10 -20.95
C PRO A 9 26.32 -13.87 -21.24
N GLY A 10 26.92 -14.69 -22.07
CA GLY A 10 28.34 -14.59 -22.41
C GLY A 10 28.67 -14.01 -23.79
N ALA A 11 27.67 -13.60 -24.58
CA ALA A 11 27.82 -13.22 -25.98
C ALA A 11 27.67 -11.72 -26.22
N GLY A 12 28.24 -10.86 -25.40
CA GLY A 12 28.14 -9.42 -25.59
C GLY A 12 28.56 -8.62 -24.39
N GLN A 13 28.29 -7.31 -24.43
CA GLN A 13 28.49 -6.48 -23.24
C GLN A 13 27.35 -6.71 -22.22
N LEU A 14 27.70 -6.76 -20.96
CA LEU A 14 26.73 -6.99 -19.86
C LEU A 14 25.50 -6.07 -19.96
N ARG A 15 25.68 -4.79 -20.31
CA ARG A 15 24.59 -3.82 -20.50
C ARG A 15 23.56 -4.26 -21.55
N ASP A 16 23.99 -4.93 -22.62
CA ASP A 16 23.10 -5.36 -23.71
C ASP A 16 22.28 -6.56 -23.25
N VAL A 17 22.92 -7.50 -22.55
CA VAL A 17 22.24 -8.64 -21.91
C VAL A 17 21.21 -8.17 -20.86
N VAL A 18 21.56 -7.16 -20.05
CA VAL A 18 20.64 -6.56 -19.07
C VAL A 18 19.46 -5.90 -19.79
N ALA A 19 19.69 -5.23 -20.92
CA ALA A 19 18.60 -4.62 -21.69
C ALA A 19 17.63 -5.66 -22.28
N GLU A 20 18.18 -6.78 -22.80
CA GLU A 20 17.39 -7.92 -23.28
C GLU A 20 16.61 -8.59 -22.14
N ALA A 21 17.25 -8.79 -20.98
CA ALA A 21 16.60 -9.33 -19.80
C ALA A 21 15.43 -8.45 -19.33
N TRP A 22 15.60 -7.13 -19.31
CA TRP A 22 14.51 -6.20 -19.00
C TRP A 22 13.38 -6.28 -20.03
N ALA A 23 13.67 -6.33 -21.33
CA ALA A 23 12.63 -6.43 -22.36
C ALA A 23 11.83 -7.73 -22.23
N ALA A 24 12.52 -8.85 -21.95
CA ALA A 24 11.86 -10.14 -21.73
C ALA A 24 10.99 -10.12 -20.47
N LEU A 25 11.50 -9.54 -19.38
CA LEU A 25 10.77 -9.41 -18.11
C LEU A 25 9.53 -8.54 -18.26
N GLU A 26 9.64 -7.37 -18.90
CA GLU A 26 8.50 -6.49 -19.18
C GLU A 26 7.42 -7.19 -20.02
N ALA A 27 7.83 -7.88 -21.07
CA ALA A 27 6.90 -8.64 -21.92
C ALA A 27 6.20 -9.77 -21.15
N HIS A 28 6.94 -10.48 -20.29
CA HIS A 28 6.38 -11.52 -19.42
C HIS A 28 5.40 -10.92 -18.40
N ASN A 29 5.81 -9.87 -17.71
CA ASN A 29 5.06 -9.23 -16.65
C ASN A 29 3.72 -8.65 -17.14
N ASN A 30 3.61 -8.32 -18.42
CA ASN A 30 2.40 -7.77 -19.05
C ASN A 30 1.54 -8.81 -19.76
N ARG A 31 1.83 -10.12 -19.65
CA ARG A 31 1.05 -11.18 -20.33
C ARG A 31 -0.31 -11.46 -19.67
N GLY A 32 -0.40 -11.27 -18.36
CA GLY A 32 -1.61 -11.54 -17.58
C GLY A 32 -2.57 -10.37 -17.53
N ALA A 33 -3.72 -10.59 -16.89
CA ALA A 33 -4.67 -9.51 -16.59
C ALA A 33 -4.08 -8.48 -15.60
N ASN A 34 -3.15 -8.92 -14.76
CA ASN A 34 -2.41 -8.09 -13.82
C ASN A 34 -0.93 -8.43 -13.90
N PRO A 35 -0.05 -7.46 -13.66
CA PRO A 35 1.38 -7.71 -13.52
C PRO A 35 1.67 -8.66 -12.33
N GLU A 36 2.73 -9.46 -12.46
CA GLU A 36 3.23 -10.30 -11.37
C GLU A 36 4.20 -9.54 -10.45
N LEU A 37 5.06 -8.72 -11.06
CA LEU A 37 6.10 -7.94 -10.40
C LEU A 37 5.80 -6.46 -10.45
N PHE A 38 6.11 -5.78 -9.35
CA PHE A 38 5.93 -4.35 -9.15
C PHE A 38 7.16 -3.73 -8.53
N ILE A 39 7.19 -2.40 -8.49
CA ILE A 39 8.18 -1.65 -7.71
C ILE A 39 7.49 -0.76 -6.68
N ARG A 40 8.20 -0.55 -5.57
CA ARG A 40 7.93 0.50 -4.59
C ARG A 40 9.27 1.09 -4.16
N GLY A 41 9.50 2.36 -4.54
CA GLY A 41 10.83 2.92 -4.41
C GLY A 41 11.86 2.12 -5.20
N ARG A 42 12.81 1.47 -4.50
CA ARG A 42 13.83 0.63 -5.12
C ARG A 42 13.64 -0.88 -4.89
N GLN A 43 12.50 -1.27 -4.31
CA GLN A 43 12.21 -2.69 -4.03
C GLN A 43 11.36 -3.29 -5.14
N ILE A 44 11.69 -4.50 -5.55
CA ILE A 44 10.87 -5.31 -6.44
C ILE A 44 9.92 -6.13 -5.57
N LEU A 45 8.63 -5.99 -5.83
CA LEU A 45 7.54 -6.57 -5.05
C LEU A 45 6.73 -7.53 -5.89
N ARG A 46 6.03 -8.44 -5.23
CA ARG A 46 5.00 -9.29 -5.82
C ARG A 46 3.78 -9.38 -4.92
N VAL A 47 2.63 -9.63 -5.54
CA VAL A 47 1.36 -9.85 -4.85
C VAL A 47 1.12 -11.35 -4.73
N VAL A 48 0.93 -11.85 -3.52
CA VAL A 48 0.78 -13.28 -3.23
C VAL A 48 -0.40 -13.52 -2.29
N PRO A 49 -1.00 -14.74 -2.29
CA PRO A 49 -1.99 -15.10 -1.29
C PRO A 49 -1.45 -14.95 0.14
N SER A 50 -2.26 -14.38 1.01
CA SER A 50 -1.99 -14.28 2.45
C SER A 50 -2.47 -15.51 3.20
N LYS A 51 -1.82 -15.84 4.30
CA LYS A 51 -2.26 -16.91 5.21
C LYS A 51 -3.60 -16.58 5.89
N ASN A 52 -3.93 -15.31 6.02
CA ASN A 52 -5.10 -14.80 6.77
C ASN A 52 -6.27 -14.38 5.87
N GLN A 53 -6.40 -14.98 4.69
CA GLN A 53 -7.31 -14.61 3.60
C GLN A 53 -6.88 -13.33 2.84
N GLY A 54 -7.27 -13.25 1.55
CA GLY A 54 -6.89 -12.17 0.66
C GLY A 54 -5.46 -12.26 0.14
N LEU A 55 -4.95 -11.12 -0.33
CA LEU A 55 -3.62 -10.97 -0.91
C LEU A 55 -2.71 -10.15 0.02
N GLN A 56 -1.41 -10.29 -0.19
CA GLN A 56 -0.39 -9.47 0.49
C GLN A 56 0.75 -9.14 -0.47
N VAL A 57 1.39 -8.01 -0.21
CA VAL A 57 2.60 -7.61 -0.93
C VAL A 57 3.81 -8.13 -0.18
N VAL A 58 4.72 -8.78 -0.90
CA VAL A 58 5.99 -9.26 -0.36
C VAL A 58 7.14 -8.85 -1.26
N ASP A 59 8.34 -8.77 -0.70
CA ASP A 59 9.57 -8.61 -1.48
C ASP A 59 9.73 -9.81 -2.41
N ALA A 60 10.02 -9.55 -3.69
CA ALA A 60 10.24 -10.62 -4.65
C ALA A 60 11.58 -11.32 -4.44
N GLY A 61 12.59 -10.58 -3.96
CA GLY A 61 13.94 -11.08 -3.83
C GLY A 61 14.61 -11.41 -5.17
N VAL A 62 15.92 -11.54 -5.14
CA VAL A 62 16.72 -11.85 -6.35
C VAL A 62 16.43 -13.27 -6.87
N GLU A 63 16.16 -14.21 -5.98
CA GLU A 63 15.85 -15.60 -6.35
C GLU A 63 14.53 -15.70 -7.14
N HIS A 64 13.50 -15.00 -6.71
CA HIS A 64 12.23 -14.98 -7.42
C HIS A 64 12.37 -14.28 -8.78
N LEU A 65 13.07 -13.14 -8.82
CA LEU A 65 13.39 -12.46 -10.08
C LEU A 65 14.11 -13.39 -11.06
N CYS A 66 15.09 -14.16 -10.58
CA CYS A 66 15.79 -15.16 -11.38
C CYS A 66 14.83 -16.23 -11.95
N ASN A 67 13.85 -16.68 -11.17
CA ASN A 67 12.86 -17.65 -11.64
C ASN A 67 11.93 -17.06 -12.70
N VAL A 68 11.42 -15.83 -12.48
CA VAL A 68 10.58 -15.14 -13.48
C VAL A 68 11.34 -14.91 -14.78
N LEU A 69 12.64 -14.58 -14.71
CA LEU A 69 13.49 -14.42 -15.91
C LEU A 69 13.70 -15.73 -16.68
N LYS A 70 13.72 -16.89 -16.00
CA LYS A 70 13.77 -18.20 -16.69
C LYS A 70 12.47 -18.50 -17.44
N ASP A 71 11.35 -18.02 -16.90
CA ASP A 71 10.04 -18.18 -17.53
C ASP A 71 9.78 -17.13 -18.63
N ALA A 72 10.55 -16.03 -18.59
CA ALA A 72 10.46 -14.92 -19.54
C ALA A 72 11.29 -15.12 -20.82
N ALA A 73 12.41 -15.86 -20.75
CA ALA A 73 13.36 -16.04 -21.85
C ALA A 73 14.08 -17.39 -21.79
N ASP A 74 14.52 -17.87 -22.95
CA ASP A 74 15.43 -19.01 -23.08
C ASP A 74 16.88 -18.52 -22.86
N TRP A 75 17.46 -18.88 -21.73
CA TRP A 75 18.83 -18.54 -21.39
C TRP A 75 19.80 -19.61 -21.96
N LEU A 76 20.67 -19.19 -22.84
CA LEU A 76 21.55 -20.09 -23.60
C LEU A 76 23.03 -19.66 -23.48
N ARG A 77 23.95 -20.62 -23.55
CA ARG A 77 25.37 -20.37 -23.72
C ARG A 77 25.89 -21.17 -24.89
N ILE A 78 26.85 -20.63 -25.58
CA ILE A 78 27.54 -21.33 -26.66
C ILE A 78 28.71 -22.10 -26.06
N SER A 79 28.72 -23.42 -26.25
CA SER A 79 29.79 -24.30 -25.86
C SER A 79 31.00 -24.17 -26.82
N PRO A 80 32.21 -24.63 -26.43
CA PRO A 80 33.39 -24.56 -27.29
C PRO A 80 33.25 -25.29 -28.63
N ASP A 81 32.33 -26.26 -28.72
CA ASP A 81 32.00 -27.02 -29.94
C ASP A 81 30.95 -26.30 -30.82
N GLY A 82 30.51 -25.10 -30.43
CA GLY A 82 29.50 -24.32 -31.14
C GLY A 82 28.04 -24.70 -30.82
N SER A 83 27.81 -25.69 -29.96
CA SER A 83 26.46 -26.08 -29.58
C SER A 83 25.84 -25.12 -28.54
N GLU A 84 24.53 -24.91 -28.63
CA GLU A 84 23.77 -24.16 -27.64
C GLU A 84 23.42 -25.05 -26.45
N GLN A 85 23.68 -24.56 -25.26
CA GLN A 85 23.36 -25.23 -24.01
C GLN A 85 22.51 -24.33 -23.12
N ALA A 86 21.55 -24.91 -22.40
CA ALA A 86 20.75 -24.18 -21.41
C ALA A 86 21.65 -23.54 -20.35
N ALA A 87 21.39 -22.29 -20.08
CA ALA A 87 22.07 -21.49 -19.08
C ALA A 87 21.04 -20.96 -18.02
N ARG A 88 21.53 -20.13 -17.13
CA ARG A 88 20.71 -19.38 -16.15
C ARG A 88 21.07 -17.92 -16.23
N PRO A 89 20.15 -17.01 -15.81
CA PRO A 89 20.53 -15.64 -15.53
C PRO A 89 21.72 -15.62 -14.59
N ASP A 90 22.80 -14.94 -14.96
CA ASP A 90 23.95 -14.88 -14.06
C ASP A 90 23.74 -13.79 -12.99
N LEU A 91 24.55 -13.87 -11.92
CA LEU A 91 24.43 -12.95 -10.80
C LEU A 91 24.76 -11.50 -11.21
N GLY A 92 25.63 -11.28 -12.19
CA GLY A 92 25.96 -9.95 -12.71
C GLY A 92 24.76 -9.28 -13.34
N VAL A 93 24.02 -10.01 -14.21
CA VAL A 93 22.78 -9.52 -14.83
C VAL A 93 21.74 -9.18 -13.75
N LEU A 94 21.52 -10.09 -12.80
CA LEU A 94 20.54 -9.86 -11.72
C LEU A 94 20.92 -8.66 -10.85
N THR A 95 22.20 -8.52 -10.51
CA THR A 95 22.69 -7.39 -9.70
C THR A 95 22.49 -6.08 -10.44
N ASP A 96 22.88 -6.00 -11.71
CA ASP A 96 22.69 -4.79 -12.51
C ASP A 96 21.21 -4.43 -12.68
N MET A 97 20.33 -5.44 -12.84
CA MET A 97 18.89 -5.20 -12.91
C MET A 97 18.34 -4.57 -11.62
N VAL A 98 18.67 -5.13 -10.45
CA VAL A 98 18.10 -4.63 -9.16
C VAL A 98 18.75 -3.33 -8.69
N THR A 99 19.97 -3.03 -9.13
CA THR A 99 20.68 -1.79 -8.78
C THR A 99 20.51 -0.68 -9.81
N ALA A 100 19.83 -0.96 -10.93
CA ALA A 100 19.58 0.03 -11.97
C ALA A 100 18.97 1.33 -11.39
N PRO A 101 19.32 2.50 -11.92
CA PRO A 101 18.76 3.78 -11.45
C PRO A 101 17.23 3.86 -11.58
N SER A 102 16.69 3.21 -12.60
CA SER A 102 15.25 3.09 -12.83
C SER A 102 14.87 1.64 -13.10
N LEU A 103 13.97 1.10 -12.31
CA LEU A 103 13.38 -0.21 -12.53
C LEU A 103 12.21 -0.10 -13.53
N ARG A 104 12.15 -0.99 -14.51
CA ARG A 104 11.16 -0.97 -15.60
C ARG A 104 9.92 -1.82 -15.27
N LEU A 105 9.40 -1.68 -14.08
CA LEU A 105 8.21 -2.40 -13.63
C LEU A 105 7.13 -1.41 -13.21
N PRO A 106 5.85 -1.80 -13.23
CA PRO A 106 4.78 -0.95 -12.74
C PRO A 106 4.94 -0.65 -11.25
N GLU A 107 4.64 0.57 -10.87
CA GLU A 107 4.70 1.00 -9.47
C GLU A 107 3.46 0.52 -8.70
N LEU A 108 3.64 -0.01 -7.50
CA LEU A 108 2.56 -0.37 -6.60
C LEU A 108 2.72 0.39 -5.29
N THR A 109 1.91 1.43 -5.09
CA THR A 109 1.97 2.25 -3.86
C THR A 109 1.30 1.55 -2.69
N THR A 110 0.11 0.98 -2.89
CA THR A 110 -0.64 0.34 -1.80
C THR A 110 -1.62 -0.71 -2.30
N MET A 111 -2.12 -1.52 -1.36
CA MET A 111 -3.27 -2.40 -1.56
C MET A 111 -4.46 -1.90 -0.73
N LEU A 112 -5.64 -1.99 -1.33
CA LEU A 112 -6.90 -1.57 -0.73
C LEU A 112 -7.91 -2.72 -0.78
N GLY A 113 -8.74 -2.82 0.24
CA GLY A 113 -9.79 -3.85 0.36
C GLY A 113 -11.18 -3.35 -0.03
N ALA A 114 -11.31 -2.09 -0.40
CA ALA A 114 -12.59 -1.45 -0.73
C ALA A 114 -12.45 -0.49 -1.90
N PRO A 115 -13.55 -0.18 -2.63
CA PRO A 115 -13.57 0.83 -3.66
C PRO A 115 -13.10 2.19 -3.15
N VAL A 116 -12.39 2.92 -4.02
CA VAL A 116 -11.90 4.27 -3.72
C VAL A 116 -12.19 5.21 -4.88
N VAL A 117 -12.11 6.51 -4.62
CA VAL A 117 -12.22 7.52 -5.67
C VAL A 117 -10.83 7.79 -6.23
N GLY A 118 -10.65 7.53 -7.52
CA GLY A 118 -9.41 7.77 -8.24
C GLY A 118 -9.14 9.25 -8.52
N ARG A 119 -7.96 9.55 -9.03
CA ARG A 119 -7.48 10.92 -9.29
C ARG A 119 -8.38 11.73 -10.22
N SER A 120 -9.03 11.09 -11.17
CA SER A 120 -9.97 11.74 -12.09
C SER A 120 -11.41 11.86 -11.54
N GLY A 121 -11.64 11.43 -10.30
CA GLY A 121 -12.96 11.38 -9.70
C GLY A 121 -13.79 10.15 -10.06
N GLN A 122 -13.25 9.21 -10.88
CA GLN A 122 -13.90 7.94 -11.13
C GLN A 122 -13.80 7.02 -9.90
N ILE A 123 -14.80 6.15 -9.77
CA ILE A 123 -14.78 5.11 -8.74
C ILE A 123 -13.97 3.93 -9.25
N ILE A 124 -13.01 3.50 -8.44
CA ILE A 124 -12.21 2.30 -8.67
C ILE A 124 -12.84 1.20 -7.84
N ASP A 125 -13.58 0.29 -8.49
CA ASP A 125 -14.35 -0.76 -7.84
C ASP A 125 -14.08 -2.17 -8.43
N ARG A 126 -13.12 -2.28 -9.36
CA ARG A 126 -12.76 -3.57 -9.96
C ARG A 126 -11.55 -4.18 -9.29
N PRO A 127 -11.59 -5.47 -8.90
CA PRO A 127 -10.41 -6.15 -8.37
C PRO A 127 -9.25 -6.17 -9.35
N GLY A 128 -8.02 -6.06 -8.83
CA GLY A 128 -6.80 -6.10 -9.59
C GLY A 128 -6.00 -4.80 -9.52
N TYR A 129 -4.99 -4.70 -10.40
CA TYR A 129 -4.09 -3.56 -10.44
C TYR A 129 -4.64 -2.41 -11.29
N HIS A 130 -4.59 -1.20 -10.75
CA HIS A 130 -5.00 0.06 -11.40
C HIS A 130 -3.78 0.94 -11.68
N PRO A 131 -3.27 0.96 -12.94
CA PRO A 131 -2.02 1.64 -13.27
C PRO A 131 -2.04 3.15 -13.04
N ALA A 132 -3.18 3.81 -13.28
CA ALA A 132 -3.30 5.26 -13.14
C ALA A 132 -3.12 5.72 -11.68
N GLU A 133 -3.64 4.95 -10.74
CA GLU A 133 -3.57 5.20 -9.30
C GLU A 133 -2.41 4.47 -8.63
N LYS A 134 -1.81 3.50 -9.34
CA LYS A 134 -0.73 2.65 -8.83
C LYS A 134 -1.15 1.85 -7.59
N VAL A 135 -2.42 1.44 -7.54
CA VAL A 135 -3.00 0.68 -6.43
C VAL A 135 -3.46 -0.70 -6.89
N TRP A 136 -3.47 -1.64 -5.96
CA TRP A 136 -4.10 -2.94 -6.14
C TRP A 136 -5.37 -3.01 -5.29
N LEU A 137 -6.49 -3.37 -5.92
CA LEU A 137 -7.74 -3.58 -5.23
C LEU A 137 -7.95 -5.08 -4.99
N ASP A 138 -7.93 -5.50 -3.71
CA ASP A 138 -8.16 -6.87 -3.25
C ASP A 138 -9.49 -6.96 -2.51
N MET A 139 -10.58 -6.98 -3.25
CA MET A 139 -11.92 -7.04 -2.67
C MET A 139 -12.35 -8.48 -2.38
N PRO A 140 -13.06 -8.73 -1.28
CA PRO A 140 -13.69 -10.01 -1.02
C PRO A 140 -14.62 -10.42 -2.18
N ARG A 141 -14.48 -11.65 -2.67
CA ARG A 141 -15.30 -12.14 -3.79
C ARG A 141 -16.78 -12.14 -3.41
N GLY A 142 -17.61 -11.48 -4.21
CA GLY A 142 -19.07 -11.50 -4.11
C GLY A 142 -19.68 -10.65 -2.99
N ALA A 143 -18.89 -9.81 -2.33
CA ALA A 143 -19.32 -9.07 -1.15
C ALA A 143 -19.86 -7.66 -1.42
N MET A 144 -19.74 -7.13 -2.64
CA MET A 144 -20.11 -5.75 -2.90
C MET A 144 -21.01 -5.61 -4.13
N GLU A 145 -22.08 -4.86 -3.96
CA GLU A 145 -22.86 -4.36 -5.07
C GLU A 145 -22.04 -3.28 -5.80
N PRO A 146 -22.12 -3.22 -7.15
CA PRO A 146 -21.48 -2.17 -7.91
C PRO A 146 -21.94 -0.79 -7.44
N VAL A 147 -21.00 0.14 -7.30
CA VAL A 147 -21.33 1.53 -6.96
C VAL A 147 -22.09 2.15 -8.14
N PRO A 148 -23.27 2.76 -7.93
CA PRO A 148 -24.03 3.37 -9.00
C PRO A 148 -23.22 4.49 -9.68
N GLU A 149 -23.18 4.52 -11.02
CA GLU A 149 -22.51 5.61 -11.76
C GLU A 149 -23.14 6.98 -11.47
N LYS A 150 -24.44 7.00 -11.20
CA LYS A 150 -25.22 8.21 -10.87
C LYS A 150 -26.06 7.93 -9.62
N PRO A 151 -25.49 8.09 -8.43
CA PRO A 151 -26.24 7.87 -7.20
C PRO A 151 -27.40 8.85 -7.09
N THR A 152 -28.55 8.35 -6.67
CA THR A 152 -29.74 9.14 -6.39
C THR A 152 -29.70 9.73 -4.97
N GLN A 153 -30.61 10.66 -4.65
CA GLN A 153 -30.72 11.16 -3.28
C GLN A 153 -31.09 10.03 -2.29
N ALA A 154 -31.87 9.05 -2.71
CA ALA A 154 -32.21 7.89 -1.90
C ALA A 154 -30.98 7.03 -1.55
N ASP A 155 -30.05 6.84 -2.50
CA ASP A 155 -28.78 6.12 -2.25
C ASP A 155 -27.91 6.87 -1.24
N VAL A 156 -27.85 8.20 -1.36
CA VAL A 156 -27.11 9.06 -0.41
C VAL A 156 -27.72 8.98 1.00
N ASP A 157 -29.06 9.02 1.09
CA ASP A 157 -29.75 8.97 2.38
C ASP A 157 -29.62 7.57 3.03
N ALA A 158 -29.66 6.51 2.24
CA ALA A 158 -29.36 5.15 2.69
C ALA A 158 -27.93 5.02 3.20
N ALA A 159 -26.94 5.56 2.48
CA ALA A 159 -25.55 5.56 2.90
C ALA A 159 -25.33 6.36 4.20
N LYS A 160 -25.97 7.53 4.34
CA LYS A 160 -25.95 8.31 5.60
C LYS A 160 -26.54 7.52 6.75
N HIS A 161 -27.69 6.88 6.54
CA HIS A 161 -28.32 6.06 7.57
C HIS A 161 -27.40 4.91 8.00
N LEU A 162 -26.77 4.21 7.04
CA LEU A 162 -25.83 3.14 7.34
C LEU A 162 -24.64 3.63 8.19
N VAL A 163 -24.03 4.76 7.82
CA VAL A 163 -22.84 5.28 8.50
C VAL A 163 -23.21 5.93 9.85
N LEU A 164 -24.21 6.81 9.88
CA LEU A 164 -24.51 7.64 11.04
C LEU A 164 -25.34 6.92 12.10
N ASP A 165 -26.30 6.09 11.66
CA ASP A 165 -27.33 5.53 12.54
C ASP A 165 -27.13 4.03 12.81
N GLN A 166 -26.25 3.35 12.05
CA GLN A 166 -25.87 1.96 12.30
C GLN A 166 -24.42 1.83 12.73
N LEU A 167 -23.46 2.25 11.88
CA LEU A 167 -22.05 2.06 12.15
C LEU A 167 -21.54 2.90 13.33
N LEU A 168 -21.92 4.19 13.38
CA LEU A 168 -21.46 5.15 14.40
C LEU A 168 -22.46 5.37 15.53
N ALA A 169 -23.58 4.64 15.56
CA ALA A 169 -24.65 4.84 16.55
C ALA A 169 -24.19 4.68 18.00
N ASP A 170 -23.41 3.64 18.25
CA ASP A 170 -22.99 3.25 19.61
C ASP A 170 -21.72 3.95 20.10
N PHE A 171 -21.06 4.75 19.24
CA PHE A 171 -19.88 5.50 19.67
C PHE A 171 -20.29 6.71 20.52
N PRO A 172 -19.70 6.87 21.73
CA PRO A 172 -20.09 7.91 22.68
C PRO A 172 -19.45 9.27 22.32
N PHE A 173 -19.86 9.87 21.22
CA PHE A 173 -19.42 11.21 20.82
C PHE A 173 -19.89 12.26 21.83
N TRP A 174 -19.02 13.21 22.15
CA TRP A 174 -19.35 14.28 23.10
C TRP A 174 -20.26 15.35 22.47
N VAL A 175 -19.95 15.70 21.22
CA VAL A 175 -20.70 16.71 20.44
C VAL A 175 -20.85 16.24 18.99
N GLU A 176 -21.79 16.81 18.25
CA GLU A 176 -22.04 16.50 16.84
C GLU A 176 -20.79 16.72 15.95
N ALA A 177 -19.93 17.68 16.32
CA ALA A 177 -18.68 17.90 15.61
C ALA A 177 -17.73 16.69 15.67
N ASP A 178 -17.71 15.95 16.77
CA ASP A 178 -16.89 14.73 16.90
C ASP A 178 -17.41 13.63 15.98
N LYS A 179 -18.73 13.49 15.87
CA LYS A 179 -19.35 12.55 14.91
C LYS A 179 -19.05 12.94 13.47
N ALA A 180 -19.11 14.23 13.14
CA ALA A 180 -18.73 14.74 11.82
C ALA A 180 -17.23 14.48 11.50
N ASN A 181 -16.34 14.65 12.49
CA ASN A 181 -14.92 14.34 12.34
C ASN A 181 -14.68 12.83 12.16
N ALA A 182 -15.46 11.97 12.80
CA ALA A 182 -15.39 10.52 12.58
C ALA A 182 -15.79 10.15 11.14
N VAL A 183 -16.82 10.78 10.60
CA VAL A 183 -17.19 10.62 9.17
C VAL A 183 -16.07 11.13 8.26
N ALA A 184 -15.51 12.30 8.55
CA ALA A 184 -14.38 12.84 7.79
C ALA A 184 -13.16 11.89 7.82
N PHE A 185 -12.87 11.28 8.96
CA PHE A 185 -11.85 10.25 9.11
C PHE A 185 -12.12 9.04 8.19
N LEU A 186 -13.35 8.52 8.18
CA LEU A 186 -13.74 7.44 7.28
C LEU A 186 -13.55 7.84 5.80
N LEU A 187 -14.06 9.00 5.41
CA LEU A 187 -14.01 9.48 4.03
C LEU A 187 -12.58 9.75 3.55
N THR A 188 -11.69 10.22 4.42
CA THR A 188 -10.29 10.52 4.06
C THR A 188 -9.61 9.31 3.43
N GLY A 189 -9.81 8.10 3.96
CA GLY A 189 -9.21 6.89 3.41
C GLY A 189 -9.71 6.58 1.99
N PHE A 190 -11.01 6.72 1.74
CA PHE A 190 -11.61 6.43 0.43
C PHE A 190 -11.32 7.51 -0.62
N LEU A 191 -11.07 8.75 -0.19
CA LEU A 191 -10.81 9.89 -1.07
C LEU A 191 -9.32 10.20 -1.24
N GLN A 192 -8.43 9.50 -0.53
CA GLN A 192 -7.00 9.80 -0.53
C GLN A 192 -6.38 9.81 -1.94
N PRO A 193 -6.66 8.85 -2.85
CA PRO A 193 -6.14 8.91 -4.21
C PRO A 193 -6.65 10.13 -5.02
N PHE A 194 -7.89 10.56 -4.76
CA PHE A 194 -8.51 11.72 -5.39
C PHE A 194 -7.91 13.05 -4.89
N ILE A 195 -7.68 13.16 -3.57
CA ILE A 195 -7.12 14.37 -2.95
C ILE A 195 -5.71 14.63 -3.49
N ASN A 196 -4.91 13.60 -3.71
CA ASN A 196 -3.55 13.65 -4.27
C ASN A 196 -2.67 14.75 -3.64
N ASP A 197 -2.88 15.01 -2.36
CA ASP A 197 -2.20 16.01 -1.54
C ASP A 197 -2.15 15.51 -0.09
N HIS A 198 -1.65 16.34 0.81
CA HIS A 198 -1.59 16.01 2.23
C HIS A 198 -2.98 15.78 2.80
N THR A 199 -3.12 14.68 3.51
CA THR A 199 -4.33 14.37 4.27
C THR A 199 -4.17 14.79 5.73
N PRO A 200 -5.25 15.23 6.39
CA PRO A 200 -5.17 15.63 7.78
C PRO A 200 -4.81 14.46 8.69
N LEU A 201 -4.08 14.75 9.76
CA LEU A 201 -3.94 13.85 10.88
C LEU A 201 -5.26 13.84 11.68
N HIS A 202 -5.83 12.66 11.88
CA HIS A 202 -7.00 12.49 12.72
C HIS A 202 -6.58 12.09 14.14
N ALA A 203 -6.91 12.90 15.13
CA ALA A 203 -6.65 12.63 16.53
C ALA A 203 -7.90 12.14 17.23
N ILE A 204 -7.86 10.94 17.80
CA ILE A 204 -8.96 10.35 18.57
C ILE A 204 -8.60 10.45 20.05
N SER A 205 -9.27 11.32 20.79
CA SER A 205 -9.09 11.48 22.24
C SER A 205 -10.35 11.11 23.02
N ALA A 206 -10.20 10.87 24.30
CA ALA A 206 -11.29 10.53 25.17
C ALA A 206 -11.03 10.95 26.62
N ASN A 207 -12.09 11.28 27.32
CA ASN A 207 -12.03 11.65 28.73
C ASN A 207 -11.98 10.46 29.71
N ARG A 208 -12.10 9.25 29.21
CA ARG A 208 -12.05 8.00 29.99
C ARG A 208 -11.36 6.89 29.17
N PRO A 209 -10.62 5.98 29.81
CA PRO A 209 -10.11 4.79 29.15
C PRO A 209 -11.26 3.85 28.73
N ARG A 210 -10.98 2.99 27.74
CA ARG A 210 -11.87 1.91 27.27
C ARG A 210 -13.22 2.36 26.69
N ILE A 211 -13.30 3.54 26.08
CA ILE A 211 -14.54 4.03 25.43
C ILE A 211 -14.56 3.83 23.91
N GLY A 212 -13.70 2.98 23.36
CA GLY A 212 -13.76 2.59 21.94
C GLY A 212 -12.87 3.39 20.99
N LYS A 213 -11.88 4.18 21.46
CA LYS A 213 -10.95 4.92 20.59
C LYS A 213 -10.31 4.02 19.53
N THR A 214 -9.69 2.94 19.99
CA THR A 214 -9.03 1.97 19.09
C THR A 214 -10.03 1.23 18.21
N GLU A 215 -11.25 1.01 18.68
CA GLU A 215 -12.30 0.39 17.87
C GLU A 215 -12.71 1.28 16.69
N LEU A 216 -12.82 2.60 16.86
CA LEU A 216 -13.09 3.51 15.75
C LEU A 216 -11.98 3.45 14.68
N ALA A 217 -10.72 3.38 15.11
CA ALA A 217 -9.59 3.20 14.18
C ALA A 217 -9.61 1.82 13.49
N LYS A 218 -10.04 0.77 14.19
CA LYS A 218 -10.23 -0.57 13.60
C LYS A 218 -11.32 -0.58 12.53
N VAL A 219 -12.45 0.05 12.79
CA VAL A 219 -13.54 0.19 11.81
C VAL A 219 -13.01 0.81 10.51
N GLN A 220 -12.24 1.90 10.60
CA GLN A 220 -11.61 2.51 9.42
C GLN A 220 -10.69 1.53 8.69
N SER A 221 -9.87 0.78 9.42
CA SER A 221 -8.96 -0.20 8.84
C SER A 221 -9.72 -1.33 8.13
N GLU A 222 -10.71 -1.88 8.76
CA GLU A 222 -11.51 -2.98 8.19
C GLU A 222 -12.29 -2.53 6.94
N LEU A 223 -12.87 -1.33 6.98
CA LEU A 223 -13.60 -0.78 5.84
C LEU A 223 -12.68 -0.48 4.64
N LEU A 224 -11.50 0.07 4.88
CA LEU A 224 -10.59 0.48 3.81
C LEU A 224 -9.70 -0.65 3.32
N LEU A 225 -9.23 -1.51 4.21
CA LEU A 225 -8.23 -2.53 3.94
C LEU A 225 -8.80 -3.95 3.86
N GLY A 226 -10.02 -4.18 4.35
CA GLY A 226 -10.57 -5.52 4.52
C GLY A 226 -9.76 -6.39 5.51
N SER A 227 -8.93 -5.78 6.36
CA SER A 227 -8.01 -6.49 7.26
C SER A 227 -7.89 -5.77 8.61
N PRO A 228 -7.53 -6.52 9.68
CA PRO A 228 -7.37 -5.95 11.00
C PRO A 228 -6.35 -4.83 11.04
N LEU A 229 -6.62 -3.84 11.89
CA LEU A 229 -5.73 -2.72 12.16
C LEU A 229 -4.39 -3.21 12.72
N SER A 230 -3.31 -2.71 12.14
CA SER A 230 -1.98 -2.81 12.72
C SER A 230 -1.60 -1.45 13.33
N THR A 231 -1.56 -1.40 14.65
CA THR A 231 -1.15 -0.21 15.41
C THR A 231 0.36 -0.21 15.64
N ALA A 232 0.93 0.99 15.80
CA ALA A 232 2.27 1.19 16.32
C ALA A 232 2.20 2.04 17.58
N THR A 233 3.10 1.79 18.51
CA THR A 233 3.25 2.66 19.68
C THR A 233 4.00 3.92 19.27
N TYR A 234 3.56 5.06 19.77
CA TYR A 234 4.30 6.30 19.61
C TYR A 234 5.62 6.21 20.39
N ASP A 235 6.73 6.46 19.69
CA ASP A 235 8.05 6.54 20.31
C ASP A 235 8.50 8.00 20.39
N THR A 236 9.11 8.38 21.50
CA THR A 236 9.69 9.71 21.69
C THR A 236 11.07 9.85 21.07
N ASP A 237 11.72 8.74 20.69
CA ASP A 237 12.96 8.73 19.92
C ASP A 237 12.65 8.94 18.45
N ASP A 238 13.09 10.07 17.90
CA ASP A 238 12.87 10.44 16.51
C ASP A 238 13.48 9.44 15.52
N LYS A 239 14.56 8.74 15.87
CA LYS A 239 15.19 7.74 14.99
C LYS A 239 14.32 6.48 14.90
N GLU A 240 13.77 6.04 16.01
CA GLU A 240 12.88 4.87 16.03
C GLU A 240 11.54 5.21 15.36
N MET A 241 11.00 6.42 15.58
CA MET A 241 9.84 6.90 14.84
C MET A 241 10.10 6.98 13.33
N HIS A 242 11.27 7.49 12.93
CA HIS A 242 11.66 7.54 11.51
C HIS A 242 11.68 6.13 10.89
N LYS A 243 12.34 5.17 11.52
CA LYS A 243 12.37 3.78 11.07
C LYS A 243 10.98 3.17 10.97
N ALA A 244 10.14 3.38 12.00
CA ALA A 244 8.79 2.85 12.02
C ALA A 244 7.93 3.39 10.88
N ILE A 245 7.99 4.70 10.62
CA ILE A 245 7.28 5.36 9.52
C ILE A 245 7.81 4.89 8.17
N LEU A 246 9.14 4.87 7.95
CA LEU A 246 9.75 4.37 6.73
C LEU A 246 9.34 2.93 6.44
N THR A 247 9.45 2.06 7.43
CA THR A 247 9.08 0.65 7.28
C THR A 247 7.61 0.50 6.89
N ARG A 248 6.74 1.30 7.48
CA ARG A 248 5.29 1.14 7.29
C ARG A 248 4.79 1.74 5.99
N PHE A 249 5.17 2.97 5.68
CA PHE A 249 4.72 3.66 4.48
C PHE A 249 5.54 3.29 3.25
N PHE A 250 6.85 3.39 3.32
CA PHE A 250 7.70 3.21 2.14
C PHE A 250 7.94 1.74 1.80
N HIS A 251 8.16 0.90 2.80
CA HIS A 251 8.35 -0.54 2.56
C HIS A 251 7.02 -1.31 2.62
N GLY A 252 6.17 -1.01 3.59
CA GLY A 252 4.88 -1.70 3.76
C GLY A 252 3.77 -1.22 2.83
N GLY A 253 3.83 0.04 2.34
CA GLY A 253 2.77 0.67 1.54
C GLY A 253 1.43 0.68 2.26
N ALA A 254 1.44 0.82 3.59
CA ALA A 254 0.23 0.86 4.38
C ALA A 254 -0.51 2.18 4.12
N PRO A 255 -1.77 2.16 3.68
CA PRO A 255 -2.54 3.37 3.42
C PRO A 255 -3.02 4.05 4.71
N LEU A 256 -2.94 3.36 5.83
CA LEU A 256 -3.34 3.83 7.15
C LEU A 256 -2.25 3.51 8.17
N TYR A 257 -1.83 4.52 8.92
CA TYR A 257 -0.89 4.39 10.03
C TYR A 257 -1.54 4.91 11.32
N VAL A 258 -1.71 4.03 12.29
CA VAL A 258 -2.31 4.36 13.56
C VAL A 258 -1.28 4.28 14.66
N LEU A 259 -1.04 5.42 15.31
CA LEU A 259 -0.24 5.52 16.51
C LEU A 259 -1.16 5.40 17.73
N ASP A 260 -0.90 4.41 18.56
CA ASP A 260 -1.61 4.22 19.82
C ASP A 260 -0.77 4.74 20.99
N ASN A 261 -1.44 5.06 22.09
CA ASN A 261 -0.80 5.57 23.32
C ASN A 261 0.03 6.85 23.14
N VAL A 262 -0.49 7.79 22.36
CA VAL A 262 0.18 9.08 22.08
C VAL A 262 -0.03 10.12 23.17
N ALA A 263 -0.93 9.87 24.12
CA ALA A 263 -1.30 10.83 25.17
C ALA A 263 -0.51 10.61 26.46
N GLU A 264 -0.06 11.69 27.06
CA GLU A 264 0.34 11.70 28.46
C GLU A 264 -0.89 11.95 29.36
N GLU A 265 -0.99 11.21 30.45
CA GLU A 265 -1.94 11.49 31.50
C GLU A 265 -1.52 12.79 32.22
N ALA A 266 -2.35 13.79 32.12
CA ALA A 266 -2.18 15.03 32.87
C ALA A 266 -3.39 15.27 33.77
N GLY A 267 -3.14 15.57 35.04
CA GLY A 267 -4.19 16.11 35.93
C GLY A 267 -4.42 17.59 35.64
N ASP A 268 -5.66 18.04 35.60
CA ASP A 268 -5.97 19.47 35.68
C ASP A 268 -5.83 19.96 37.16
N HIS A 269 -5.84 21.28 37.35
CA HIS A 269 -5.79 21.89 38.68
C HIS A 269 -6.95 21.51 39.61
N ARG A 270 -7.94 20.75 39.12
CA ARG A 270 -9.10 20.23 39.84
C ARG A 270 -9.07 18.71 40.03
N GLY A 271 -7.93 18.06 39.72
CA GLY A 271 -7.74 16.60 39.86
C GLY A 271 -8.50 15.77 38.80
N ARG A 272 -8.97 16.39 37.70
CA ARG A 272 -9.58 15.65 36.59
C ARG A 272 -8.53 15.11 35.66
N HIS A 273 -8.68 13.87 35.27
CA HIS A 273 -7.86 13.24 34.24
C HIS A 273 -8.09 13.94 32.89
N ILE A 274 -7.05 14.54 32.34
CA ILE A 274 -7.07 15.12 31.00
C ILE A 274 -5.98 14.41 30.20
N GLU A 275 -6.36 13.73 29.16
CA GLU A 275 -5.39 13.26 28.14
C GLU A 275 -4.91 14.48 27.33
N ARG A 276 -3.62 14.78 27.39
CA ARG A 276 -2.99 15.76 26.52
C ARG A 276 -2.28 15.04 25.39
N LEU A 277 -2.72 15.32 24.17
CA LEU A 277 -2.02 14.84 22.98
C LEU A 277 -0.64 15.50 22.91
N LYS A 278 0.43 14.72 23.03
CA LYS A 278 1.81 15.21 22.99
C LYS A 278 2.54 14.57 21.81
N VAL A 279 2.20 15.03 20.61
CA VAL A 279 2.95 14.66 19.41
C VAL A 279 4.03 15.71 19.20
N ARG A 280 5.27 15.36 19.51
CA ARG A 280 6.46 16.18 19.26
C ARG A 280 7.46 15.35 18.48
N SER A 281 7.25 15.21 17.19
CA SER A 281 8.18 14.53 16.31
C SER A 281 8.44 15.39 15.07
N PRO A 282 9.66 15.86 14.86
CA PRO A 282 10.09 16.50 13.62
C PRO A 282 9.80 15.63 12.40
N VAL A 283 9.93 14.32 12.52
CA VAL A 283 9.67 13.34 11.46
C VAL A 283 8.20 13.34 11.08
N LEU A 284 7.28 13.24 12.04
CA LEU A 284 5.84 13.32 11.76
C LEU A 284 5.47 14.67 11.16
N ASN A 285 6.04 15.77 11.66
CA ASN A 285 5.81 17.10 11.08
C ASN A 285 6.28 17.15 9.63
N GLN A 286 7.46 16.60 9.32
CA GLN A 286 7.97 16.53 7.95
C GLN A 286 7.02 15.74 7.04
N VAL A 287 6.59 14.53 7.45
CA VAL A 287 5.65 13.71 6.67
C VAL A 287 4.34 14.43 6.40
N LEU A 288 3.81 15.12 7.41
CA LEU A 288 2.53 15.84 7.31
C LEU A 288 2.62 17.12 6.47
N THR A 289 3.80 17.72 6.34
CA THR A 289 3.96 19.00 5.66
C THR A 289 4.61 18.91 4.28
N THR A 290 5.48 17.93 4.05
CA THR A 290 6.20 17.80 2.77
C THR A 290 5.79 16.57 1.97
N GLY A 291 5.10 15.60 2.59
CA GLY A 291 4.76 14.32 1.97
C GLY A 291 5.96 13.47 1.56
N CYS A 292 7.17 13.94 1.85
CA CYS A 292 8.43 13.27 1.54
C CYS A 292 9.24 13.03 2.80
N MET A 293 9.94 11.92 2.83
CA MET A 293 11.03 11.68 3.79
C MET A 293 12.31 11.55 2.98
N GLU A 294 13.31 12.33 3.33
CA GLU A 294 14.67 12.10 2.85
C GLU A 294 15.22 10.87 3.57
N GLY A 295 15.55 9.84 2.79
CA GLY A 295 16.12 8.58 3.28
C GLY A 295 17.64 8.63 3.35
#